data_0e28bc091427662af928d75a1b857407
#
_entry.id   0e28bc091427662af928d75a1b857407
#
_cell.length_a   1.000
_cell.length_b   1.000
_cell.length_c   1.000
_cell.angle_alpha   90.00
_cell.angle_beta   90.00
_cell.angle_gamma   90.00
#
_symmetry.space_group_name_H-M   'P 1'
#
loop_
_entity.id
_entity.type
_entity.pdbx_description
1 polymer ?
#
loop_
_entity_poly.entity_id
_entity_poly.type
_entity_poly.pdbx_seq_one_letter_code
_entity_poly.pdbx_strand_id
1 'polypeptide(L)'
;LFFTIVFVGQFYPRFVQKFRVEPNKQELEAKYIKHNIEATLYAYGLTDKWVTEEEYPLTDELSYEDVMSQENAEVINSSRLWDWRPLRRTFRQLQELRSQYDFVDVDIDRYKMDGDVRQVMLSGRELNINDLPSARRDWYKKTYVYTHGYGAVMSPVSEIEDGKPKMYIRDIDPITYAPEWNLKFADNPGPRIYYGERTTHYVITHPSRKSEGKELLEFDYPLSVGQDYKKYAYQGLGGIKLSSFWRRLVYMLKFNNEIKFVLPGEINRQSRVMYHRHIKERTQKI
;
A
#
# COMPACT_ATOMS: atom_id res chain seq x y z
N LEU A 1 -11.47 -30.13 36.00
CA LEU A 1 -11.99 -29.01 35.22
C LEU A 1 -11.00 -28.59 34.12
N PHE A 2 -9.70 -28.26 34.44
CA PHE A 2 -8.70 -27.85 33.45
C PHE A 2 -8.47 -28.92 32.37
N PHE A 3 -8.22 -30.17 32.74
CA PHE A 3 -8.05 -31.27 31.78
C PHE A 3 -9.28 -31.50 30.91
N THR A 4 -10.47 -31.35 31.45
CA THR A 4 -11.72 -31.45 30.71
C THR A 4 -11.84 -30.35 29.66
N ILE A 5 -11.50 -29.12 30.01
CA ILE A 5 -11.51 -27.96 29.09
C ILE A 5 -10.50 -28.16 27.97
N VAL A 6 -9.29 -28.59 28.26
CA VAL A 6 -8.26 -28.85 27.26
C VAL A 6 -8.66 -30.00 26.34
N PHE A 7 -9.18 -31.10 26.91
CA PHE A 7 -9.60 -32.24 26.13
C PHE A 7 -10.77 -31.91 25.19
N VAL A 8 -11.84 -31.31 25.70
CA VAL A 8 -13.01 -30.93 24.89
C VAL A 8 -12.68 -29.80 23.92
N GLY A 9 -11.87 -28.82 24.33
CA GLY A 9 -11.54 -27.64 23.51
C GLY A 9 -10.47 -27.86 22.46
N GLN A 10 -9.58 -28.82 22.62
CA GLN A 10 -8.46 -29.05 21.71
C GLN A 10 -8.39 -30.44 21.10
N PHE A 11 -8.46 -31.49 21.92
CA PHE A 11 -8.30 -32.87 21.42
C PHE A 11 -9.53 -33.38 20.68
N TYR A 12 -10.71 -33.19 21.23
CA TYR A 12 -11.95 -33.69 20.63
C TYR A 12 -12.22 -33.03 19.25
N PRO A 13 -12.15 -31.72 19.07
CA PRO A 13 -12.32 -31.12 17.74
C PRO A 13 -11.29 -31.61 16.72
N ARG A 14 -10.03 -31.76 17.11
CA ARG A 14 -8.98 -32.27 16.20
C ARG A 14 -9.22 -33.72 15.81
N PHE A 15 -9.69 -34.56 16.76
CA PHE A 15 -10.05 -35.96 16.50
C PHE A 15 -11.23 -36.04 15.51
N VAL A 16 -12.28 -35.29 15.76
CA VAL A 16 -13.44 -35.23 14.86
C VAL A 16 -13.04 -34.73 13.48
N GLN A 17 -12.25 -33.68 13.43
CA GLN A 17 -11.74 -33.11 12.16
C GLN A 17 -10.97 -34.16 11.36
N LYS A 18 -9.98 -34.80 11.98
CA LYS A 18 -9.11 -35.77 11.30
C LYS A 18 -9.81 -37.07 10.86
N PHE A 19 -10.69 -37.63 11.70
CA PHE A 19 -11.26 -38.95 11.45
C PHE A 19 -12.66 -38.93 10.85
N ARG A 20 -13.40 -37.85 10.99
CA ARG A 20 -14.77 -37.75 10.46
C ARG A 20 -14.90 -36.71 9.34
N VAL A 21 -14.30 -35.56 9.50
CA VAL A 21 -14.48 -34.46 8.54
C VAL A 21 -13.55 -34.63 7.35
N GLU A 22 -12.26 -34.80 7.54
CA GLU A 22 -11.28 -34.89 6.43
C GLU A 22 -11.60 -35.99 5.41
N PRO A 23 -12.01 -37.19 5.79
CA PRO A 23 -12.38 -38.24 4.81
C PRO A 23 -13.61 -37.89 3.96
N ASN A 24 -14.54 -37.11 4.52
CA ASN A 24 -15.81 -36.72 3.88
C ASN A 24 -15.96 -35.22 3.75
N LYS A 25 -14.85 -34.53 3.52
CA LYS A 25 -14.77 -33.06 3.55
C LYS A 25 -15.74 -32.43 2.57
N GLN A 26 -15.81 -32.93 1.36
CA GLN A 26 -16.68 -32.37 0.33
C GLN A 26 -18.15 -32.34 0.72
N GLU A 27 -18.63 -33.42 1.36
CA GLU A 27 -20.03 -33.53 1.75
C GLU A 27 -20.32 -32.70 3.02
N LEU A 28 -19.48 -32.84 4.05
CA LEU A 28 -19.72 -32.21 5.35
C LEU A 28 -19.44 -30.69 5.34
N GLU A 29 -18.51 -30.25 4.53
CA GLU A 29 -18.15 -28.83 4.42
C GLU A 29 -18.80 -28.13 3.22
N ALA A 30 -19.53 -28.83 2.36
CA ALA A 30 -20.12 -28.26 1.13
C ALA A 30 -20.87 -26.94 1.35
N LYS A 31 -21.65 -26.84 2.42
CA LYS A 31 -22.38 -25.64 2.78
C LYS A 31 -21.44 -24.45 3.09
N TYR A 32 -20.38 -24.69 3.83
CA TYR A 32 -19.40 -23.65 4.21
C TYR A 32 -18.54 -23.26 3.03
N ILE A 33 -18.15 -24.22 2.19
CA ILE A 33 -17.44 -23.97 0.93
C ILE A 33 -18.28 -23.07 0.02
N LYS A 34 -19.57 -23.36 -0.12
CA LYS A 34 -20.49 -22.53 -0.91
C LYS A 34 -20.54 -21.09 -0.39
N HIS A 35 -20.69 -20.88 0.91
CA HIS A 35 -20.70 -19.55 1.51
C HIS A 35 -19.35 -18.82 1.31
N ASN A 36 -18.23 -19.53 1.41
CA ASN A 36 -16.92 -18.94 1.15
C ASN A 36 -16.76 -18.52 -0.32
N ILE A 37 -17.25 -19.34 -1.26
CA ILE A 37 -17.26 -19.00 -2.69
C ILE A 37 -18.10 -17.75 -2.92
N GLU A 38 -19.35 -17.72 -2.43
CA GLU A 38 -20.25 -16.58 -2.57
C GLU A 38 -19.66 -15.31 -1.97
N ALA A 39 -19.08 -15.40 -0.77
CA ALA A 39 -18.42 -14.26 -0.13
C ALA A 39 -17.19 -13.77 -0.91
N THR A 40 -16.41 -14.69 -1.48
CA THR A 40 -15.25 -14.36 -2.31
C THR A 40 -15.69 -13.69 -3.60
N LEU A 41 -16.66 -14.25 -4.31
CA LEU A 41 -17.22 -13.64 -5.52
C LEU A 41 -17.77 -12.24 -5.25
N TYR A 42 -18.48 -12.07 -4.14
CA TYR A 42 -18.97 -10.75 -3.73
C TYR A 42 -17.83 -9.77 -3.44
N ALA A 43 -16.79 -10.19 -2.69
CA ALA A 43 -15.66 -9.35 -2.32
C ALA A 43 -14.84 -8.87 -3.54
N TYR A 44 -14.75 -9.71 -4.58
CA TYR A 44 -14.05 -9.36 -5.82
C TYR A 44 -14.96 -8.75 -6.90
N GLY A 45 -16.25 -8.54 -6.61
CA GLY A 45 -17.19 -8.00 -7.58
C GLY A 45 -17.47 -8.94 -8.77
N LEU A 46 -17.40 -10.27 -8.55
CA LEU A 46 -17.58 -11.30 -9.57
C LEU A 46 -18.96 -11.99 -9.49
N THR A 47 -19.92 -11.36 -8.84
CA THR A 47 -21.31 -11.85 -8.83
C THR A 47 -22.07 -11.40 -10.07
N ASP A 48 -23.17 -12.08 -10.40
CA ASP A 48 -24.05 -11.76 -11.54
C ASP A 48 -24.52 -10.31 -11.57
N LYS A 49 -24.43 -9.60 -10.45
CA LYS A 49 -24.71 -8.17 -10.38
C LYS A 49 -23.69 -7.31 -11.15
N TRP A 50 -22.44 -7.78 -11.25
CA TRP A 50 -21.32 -7.02 -11.75
C TRP A 50 -20.67 -7.64 -12.99
N VAL A 51 -20.90 -8.93 -13.22
CA VAL A 51 -20.32 -9.71 -14.31
C VAL A 51 -21.41 -10.39 -15.09
N THR A 52 -21.40 -10.22 -16.38
CA THR A 52 -22.24 -10.97 -17.32
C THR A 52 -21.36 -12.05 -17.96
N GLU A 53 -21.77 -13.31 -17.86
CA GLU A 53 -21.13 -14.41 -18.59
C GLU A 53 -21.78 -14.56 -19.95
N GLU A 54 -20.98 -14.47 -21.00
CA GLU A 54 -21.44 -14.67 -22.37
C GLU A 54 -20.63 -15.79 -23.04
N GLU A 55 -21.30 -16.64 -23.79
CA GLU A 55 -20.63 -17.63 -24.61
C GLU A 55 -19.97 -16.93 -25.80
N TYR A 56 -18.65 -17.02 -25.89
CA TYR A 56 -17.91 -16.49 -27.03
C TYR A 56 -17.91 -17.51 -28.17
N PRO A 57 -18.52 -17.22 -29.35
CA PRO A 57 -18.48 -18.13 -30.46
C PRO A 57 -17.04 -18.27 -30.97
N LEU A 58 -16.51 -19.47 -30.93
CA LEU A 58 -15.24 -19.79 -31.58
C LEU A 58 -15.47 -19.78 -33.10
N THR A 59 -15.07 -18.72 -33.76
CA THR A 59 -15.02 -18.64 -35.21
C THR A 59 -13.62 -18.98 -35.68
N ASP A 60 -13.51 -19.87 -36.67
CA ASP A 60 -12.20 -20.36 -37.17
C ASP A 60 -11.42 -19.29 -37.96
N GLU A 61 -12.04 -18.19 -38.35
CA GLU A 61 -11.42 -17.11 -39.12
C GLU A 61 -11.77 -15.74 -38.51
N LEU A 62 -10.84 -15.19 -37.71
CA LEU A 62 -10.88 -13.79 -37.30
C LEU A 62 -10.16 -12.94 -38.36
N SER A 63 -10.87 -12.04 -39.00
CA SER A 63 -10.24 -11.05 -39.89
C SER A 63 -9.54 -9.97 -39.07
N TYR A 64 -8.56 -9.29 -39.66
CA TYR A 64 -7.93 -8.12 -39.03
C TYR A 64 -8.97 -7.02 -38.74
N GLU A 65 -9.97 -6.87 -39.61
CA GLU A 65 -11.04 -5.89 -39.44
C GLU A 65 -11.95 -6.20 -38.24
N ASP A 66 -12.24 -7.49 -37.99
CA ASP A 66 -12.98 -7.92 -36.78
C ASP A 66 -12.20 -7.63 -35.51
N VAL A 67 -10.90 -7.91 -35.49
CA VAL A 67 -10.03 -7.65 -34.32
C VAL A 67 -9.95 -6.15 -34.04
N MET A 68 -9.86 -5.31 -35.09
CA MET A 68 -9.75 -3.85 -34.96
C MET A 68 -11.10 -3.14 -34.91
N SER A 69 -12.20 -3.89 -34.80
CA SER A 69 -13.53 -3.32 -34.66
C SER A 69 -13.67 -2.45 -33.41
N GLN A 70 -14.61 -1.53 -33.42
CA GLN A 70 -14.85 -0.64 -32.31
C GLN A 70 -15.26 -1.39 -31.03
N GLU A 71 -15.93 -2.53 -31.17
CA GLU A 71 -16.30 -3.40 -30.04
C GLU A 71 -15.10 -4.02 -29.34
N ASN A 72 -14.04 -4.33 -30.09
CA ASN A 72 -12.81 -4.89 -29.55
C ASN A 72 -11.77 -3.83 -29.13
N ALA A 73 -12.00 -2.56 -29.44
CA ALA A 73 -11.07 -1.47 -29.15
C ALA A 73 -10.76 -1.35 -27.64
N GLU A 74 -11.73 -1.56 -26.76
CA GLU A 74 -11.51 -1.53 -25.32
C GLU A 74 -10.58 -2.65 -24.85
N VAL A 75 -10.72 -3.85 -25.41
CA VAL A 75 -9.86 -5.01 -25.09
C VAL A 75 -8.43 -4.74 -25.54
N ILE A 76 -8.26 -4.22 -26.77
CA ILE A 76 -6.95 -3.90 -27.33
C ILE A 76 -6.28 -2.78 -26.50
N ASN A 77 -7.02 -1.70 -26.22
CA ASN A 77 -6.51 -0.55 -25.45
C ASN A 77 -6.22 -0.89 -23.97
N SER A 78 -6.84 -1.93 -23.44
CA SER A 78 -6.54 -2.45 -22.10
C SER A 78 -5.47 -3.54 -22.08
N SER A 79 -4.98 -3.99 -23.24
CA SER A 79 -3.92 -4.97 -23.34
C SER A 79 -2.59 -4.40 -22.86
N ARG A 80 -1.93 -5.11 -21.96
CA ARG A 80 -0.66 -4.66 -21.38
C ARG A 80 0.49 -4.83 -22.36
N LEU A 81 1.21 -3.76 -22.65
CA LEU A 81 2.44 -3.77 -23.44
C LEU A 81 3.68 -4.17 -22.62
N TRP A 82 3.61 -4.00 -21.31
CA TRP A 82 4.74 -4.18 -20.40
C TRP A 82 4.45 -5.22 -19.33
N ASP A 83 5.46 -6.04 -19.01
CA ASP A 83 5.49 -6.78 -17.76
C ASP A 83 5.86 -5.81 -16.63
N TRP A 84 5.29 -6.03 -15.44
CA TRP A 84 5.50 -5.18 -14.27
C TRP A 84 6.98 -5.14 -13.83
N ARG A 85 7.73 -6.22 -14.01
CA ARG A 85 9.14 -6.33 -13.60
C ARG A 85 10.06 -5.39 -14.38
N PRO A 86 10.06 -5.39 -15.73
CA PRO A 86 10.78 -4.39 -16.51
C PRO A 86 10.29 -2.97 -16.22
N LEU A 87 8.98 -2.78 -16.11
CA LEU A 87 8.42 -1.44 -15.84
C LEU A 87 8.89 -0.89 -14.49
N ARG A 88 8.97 -1.73 -13.44
CA ARG A 88 9.53 -1.33 -12.15
C ARG A 88 10.96 -0.82 -12.27
N ARG A 89 11.79 -1.47 -13.09
CA ARG A 89 13.16 -1.00 -13.36
C ARG A 89 13.15 0.35 -14.06
N THR A 90 12.26 0.54 -15.01
CA THR A 90 12.07 1.82 -15.71
C THR A 90 11.61 2.92 -14.75
N PHE A 91 10.65 2.65 -13.87
CA PHE A 91 10.24 3.60 -12.84
C PHE A 91 11.40 3.99 -11.91
N ARG A 92 12.22 3.02 -11.51
CA ARG A 92 13.43 3.32 -10.72
C ARG A 92 14.40 4.21 -11.49
N GLN A 93 14.69 3.91 -12.72
CA GLN A 93 15.62 4.70 -13.53
C GLN A 93 15.14 6.12 -13.79
N LEU A 94 13.85 6.30 -14.05
CA LEU A 94 13.28 7.60 -14.42
C LEU A 94 12.82 8.42 -13.22
N GLN A 95 12.42 7.78 -12.12
CA GLN A 95 11.66 8.40 -11.04
C GLN A 95 12.23 8.15 -9.64
N GLU A 96 13.32 7.39 -9.49
CA GLU A 96 14.09 7.27 -8.24
C GLU A 96 15.03 8.45 -8.10
N LEU A 97 14.47 9.59 -7.70
CA LEU A 97 15.19 10.86 -7.61
C LEU A 97 16.18 10.91 -6.43
N ARG A 98 16.06 10.00 -5.47
CA ARG A 98 16.95 9.88 -4.30
C ARG A 98 16.99 8.42 -3.85
N SER A 99 18.14 7.97 -3.40
CA SER A 99 18.40 6.59 -2.98
C SER A 99 17.53 6.08 -1.83
N GLN A 100 16.94 6.98 -1.03
CA GLN A 100 16.05 6.59 0.07
C GLN A 100 14.64 6.21 -0.37
N TYR A 101 14.27 6.41 -1.62
CA TYR A 101 12.98 5.99 -2.15
C TYR A 101 13.11 4.71 -2.95
N ASP A 102 12.11 3.86 -2.87
CA ASP A 102 12.04 2.62 -3.62
C ASP A 102 10.63 2.39 -4.18
N PHE A 103 10.56 1.76 -5.35
CA PHE A 103 9.35 1.21 -5.94
C PHE A 103 9.37 -0.30 -5.69
N VAL A 104 8.57 -0.76 -4.74
CA VAL A 104 8.59 -2.16 -4.30
C VAL A 104 7.98 -3.06 -5.35
N ASP A 105 6.82 -2.67 -5.81
CA ASP A 105 6.04 -3.39 -6.80
C ASP A 105 5.39 -2.41 -7.78
N VAL A 106 4.80 -2.93 -8.84
CA VAL A 106 3.97 -2.19 -9.78
C VAL A 106 2.64 -2.91 -9.87
N ASP A 107 1.65 -2.32 -9.26
CA ASP A 107 0.29 -2.84 -9.25
C ASP A 107 -0.49 -2.40 -10.48
N ILE A 108 -1.47 -3.19 -10.85
CA ILE A 108 -2.40 -2.88 -11.93
C ILE A 108 -3.72 -2.49 -11.30
N ASP A 109 -4.21 -1.32 -11.70
CA ASP A 109 -5.46 -0.78 -11.20
C ASP A 109 -6.28 -0.18 -12.34
N ARG A 110 -7.53 0.14 -12.08
CA ARG A 110 -8.48 0.70 -13.06
C ARG A 110 -9.08 1.98 -12.52
N TYR A 111 -9.00 3.02 -13.33
CA TYR A 111 -9.56 4.33 -12.99
C TYR A 111 -10.51 4.79 -14.09
N LYS A 112 -11.59 5.42 -13.67
CA LYS A 112 -12.53 6.06 -14.60
C LYS A 112 -11.96 7.44 -14.98
N MET A 113 -11.65 7.62 -16.26
CA MET A 113 -11.07 8.82 -16.84
C MET A 113 -11.88 9.24 -18.05
N ASP A 114 -12.40 10.48 -18.05
CA ASP A 114 -13.20 11.06 -19.15
C ASP A 114 -14.40 10.20 -19.59
N GLY A 115 -14.95 9.41 -18.67
CA GLY A 115 -16.08 8.51 -18.93
C GLY A 115 -15.67 7.06 -19.12
N ASP A 116 -14.44 6.78 -19.56
CA ASP A 116 -13.93 5.44 -19.85
C ASP A 116 -13.15 4.85 -18.65
N VAL A 117 -13.17 3.53 -18.54
CA VAL A 117 -12.36 2.81 -17.58
C VAL A 117 -11.00 2.47 -18.20
N ARG A 118 -9.94 3.07 -17.68
CA ARG A 118 -8.57 2.83 -18.16
C ARG A 118 -7.79 2.01 -17.16
N GLN A 119 -7.08 1.02 -17.68
CA GLN A 119 -6.16 0.22 -16.91
C GLN A 119 -4.80 0.91 -16.82
N VAL A 120 -4.26 0.99 -15.62
CA VAL A 120 -2.98 1.65 -15.36
C VAL A 120 -2.07 0.77 -14.53
N MET A 121 -0.79 1.04 -14.63
CA MET A 121 0.26 0.49 -13.76
C MET A 121 0.70 1.57 -12.79
N LEU A 122 0.58 1.30 -11.50
CA LEU A 122 0.79 2.24 -10.41
C LEU A 122 1.84 1.71 -9.44
N SER A 123 2.71 2.58 -8.95
CA SER A 123 3.64 2.25 -7.86
C SER A 123 3.79 3.42 -6.90
N GLY A 124 3.66 3.14 -5.62
CA GLY A 124 3.94 4.12 -4.57
C GLY A 124 5.45 4.30 -4.35
N ARG A 125 5.87 5.54 -4.14
CA ARG A 125 7.27 5.84 -3.80
C ARG A 125 7.46 5.68 -2.29
N GLU A 126 7.90 4.50 -1.88
CA GLU A 126 8.09 4.17 -0.47
C GLU A 126 9.45 4.62 0.06
N LEU A 127 9.49 4.95 1.34
CA LEU A 127 10.73 5.29 2.02
C LEU A 127 11.45 4.02 2.50
N ASN A 128 12.65 3.78 1.99
CA ASN A 128 13.53 2.72 2.48
C ASN A 128 14.54 3.30 3.49
N ILE A 129 14.27 3.11 4.76
CA ILE A 129 15.14 3.61 5.85
C ILE A 129 16.54 2.99 5.78
N ASN A 130 16.68 1.77 5.25
CA ASN A 130 17.98 1.09 5.18
C ASN A 130 18.93 1.72 4.15
N ASP A 131 18.39 2.41 3.16
CA ASP A 131 19.18 3.10 2.13
C ASP A 131 19.55 4.54 2.51
N LEU A 132 19.06 5.02 3.66
CA LEU A 132 19.52 6.27 4.23
C LEU A 132 21.01 6.18 4.65
N PRO A 133 21.81 7.25 4.47
CA PRO A 133 23.16 7.32 5.03
C PRO A 133 23.17 7.04 6.54
N SER A 134 24.23 6.40 7.06
CA SER A 134 24.33 6.01 8.47
C SER A 134 24.10 7.19 9.44
N ALA A 135 24.58 8.38 9.09
CA ALA A 135 24.34 9.61 9.86
C ALA A 135 22.86 10.04 9.94
N ARG A 136 22.00 9.49 9.09
CA ARG A 136 20.55 9.76 9.07
C ARG A 136 19.72 8.58 9.57
N ARG A 137 20.36 7.51 10.07
CA ARG A 137 19.70 6.29 10.57
C ARG A 137 19.66 6.19 12.09
N ASP A 138 19.93 7.26 12.83
CA ASP A 138 19.76 7.26 14.28
C ASP A 138 18.27 7.08 14.66
N TRP A 139 18.05 6.63 15.91
CA TRP A 139 16.69 6.34 16.40
C TRP A 139 15.74 7.52 16.24
N TYR A 140 16.23 8.71 16.53
CA TYR A 140 15.44 9.94 16.49
C TYR A 140 14.93 10.24 15.07
N LYS A 141 15.84 10.21 14.10
CA LYS A 141 15.49 10.48 12.70
C LYS A 141 14.58 9.43 12.11
N LYS A 142 14.81 8.13 12.42
CA LYS A 142 13.94 7.04 11.98
C LYS A 142 12.54 7.12 12.56
N THR A 143 12.41 7.64 13.79
CA THR A 143 11.15 7.63 14.51
C THR A 143 10.31 8.86 14.27
N TYR A 144 10.94 10.04 14.11
CA TYR A 144 10.23 11.32 14.04
C TYR A 144 10.39 12.07 12.72
N VAL A 145 11.47 11.82 11.96
CA VAL A 145 11.78 12.62 10.77
C VAL A 145 11.44 11.85 9.49
N TYR A 146 12.02 10.67 9.30
CA TYR A 146 11.79 9.85 8.12
C TYR A 146 10.63 8.88 8.36
N THR A 147 9.43 9.40 8.35
CA THR A 147 8.21 8.69 8.79
C THR A 147 7.43 8.07 7.64
N HIS A 148 7.51 8.60 6.42
CA HIS A 148 6.65 8.21 5.29
C HIS A 148 7.36 8.33 3.96
N GLY A 149 6.86 7.59 2.97
CA GLY A 149 7.16 7.79 1.55
C GLY A 149 6.26 8.87 0.96
N TYR A 150 6.56 9.31 -0.27
CA TYR A 150 5.87 10.43 -0.88
C TYR A 150 5.62 10.25 -2.37
N GLY A 151 4.37 10.46 -2.76
CA GLY A 151 3.96 10.43 -4.16
C GLY A 151 3.85 9.02 -4.72
N ALA A 152 3.46 8.95 -5.96
CA ALA A 152 3.35 7.74 -6.74
C ALA A 152 3.76 8.01 -8.18
N VAL A 153 3.99 6.96 -8.93
CA VAL A 153 4.16 7.00 -10.39
C VAL A 153 3.07 6.16 -11.03
N MET A 154 2.58 6.60 -12.18
CA MET A 154 1.50 5.93 -12.88
C MET A 154 1.73 6.00 -14.39
N SER A 155 1.52 4.87 -15.05
CA SER A 155 1.61 4.72 -16.49
C SER A 155 0.37 3.96 -17.00
N PRO A 156 -0.26 4.36 -18.11
CA PRO A 156 -1.23 3.50 -18.77
C PRO A 156 -0.57 2.20 -19.24
N VAL A 157 -1.36 1.13 -19.33
CA VAL A 157 -0.84 -0.20 -19.69
C VAL A 157 -0.45 -0.33 -21.16
N SER A 158 -1.03 0.50 -22.03
CA SER A 158 -1.00 0.34 -23.50
C SER A 158 -0.44 1.56 -24.26
N GLU A 159 0.03 2.60 -23.58
CA GLU A 159 0.47 3.82 -24.25
C GLU A 159 1.98 4.04 -24.16
N ILE A 160 2.54 4.47 -25.28
CA ILE A 160 3.95 4.79 -25.46
C ILE A 160 4.12 6.25 -25.85
N GLU A 161 5.07 6.92 -25.27
CA GLU A 161 5.50 8.28 -25.60
C GLU A 161 7.01 8.29 -25.81
N ASP A 162 7.49 8.74 -26.98
CA ASP A 162 8.91 8.79 -27.32
C ASP A 162 9.68 7.48 -27.07
N GLY A 163 9.06 6.33 -27.36
CA GLY A 163 9.66 5.01 -27.18
C GLY A 163 9.78 4.54 -25.72
N LYS A 164 9.11 5.23 -24.79
CA LYS A 164 9.06 4.93 -23.36
C LYS A 164 7.60 4.78 -22.90
N PRO A 165 7.34 4.13 -21.76
CA PRO A 165 6.02 4.14 -21.16
C PRO A 165 5.57 5.59 -20.92
N LYS A 166 4.40 5.95 -21.43
CA LYS A 166 3.78 7.24 -21.11
C LYS A 166 3.52 7.32 -19.61
N MET A 167 3.69 8.49 -19.04
CA MET A 167 3.54 8.69 -17.60
C MET A 167 2.36 9.61 -17.31
N TYR A 168 1.34 9.10 -16.60
CA TYR A 168 0.22 9.92 -16.12
C TYR A 168 0.56 10.67 -14.84
N ILE A 169 1.39 10.07 -13.98
CA ILE A 169 1.89 10.70 -12.76
C ILE A 169 3.39 10.46 -12.70
N ARG A 170 4.15 11.55 -12.55
CA ARG A 170 5.62 11.52 -12.50
C ARG A 170 6.15 12.62 -11.59
N ASP A 171 7.48 12.62 -11.40
CA ASP A 171 8.24 13.60 -10.64
C ASP A 171 7.87 13.66 -9.15
N ILE A 172 8.46 14.57 -8.40
CA ILE A 172 8.25 14.69 -6.96
C ILE A 172 8.13 16.15 -6.50
N ASP A 173 8.76 17.07 -7.19
CA ASP A 173 8.78 18.47 -6.84
C ASP A 173 8.79 19.37 -8.09
N PRO A 174 7.62 19.78 -8.53
CA PRO A 174 6.30 19.30 -8.14
C PRO A 174 5.97 17.93 -8.75
N ILE A 175 4.97 17.24 -8.22
CA ILE A 175 4.38 16.08 -8.92
C ILE A 175 3.70 16.60 -10.19
N THR A 176 4.04 15.98 -11.32
CA THR A 176 3.49 16.32 -12.63
C THR A 176 2.40 15.31 -13.00
N TYR A 177 1.27 15.83 -13.43
CA TYR A 177 0.14 15.06 -13.92
C TYR A 177 -0.03 15.25 -15.42
N ALA A 178 -0.25 14.17 -16.15
CA ALA A 178 -0.61 14.28 -17.57
C ALA A 178 -1.97 14.97 -17.73
N PRO A 179 -2.21 15.69 -18.85
CA PRO A 179 -3.47 16.39 -19.11
C PRO A 179 -4.69 15.46 -19.04
N GLU A 180 -4.54 14.22 -19.46
CA GLU A 180 -5.59 13.19 -19.45
C GLU A 180 -5.92 12.71 -18.04
N TRP A 181 -5.05 12.93 -17.06
CA TRP A 181 -5.29 12.57 -15.67
C TRP A 181 -6.09 13.67 -14.96
N ASN A 182 -7.41 13.52 -14.94
CA ASN A 182 -8.31 14.46 -14.28
C ASN A 182 -8.52 14.19 -12.78
N LEU A 183 -8.10 13.03 -12.29
CA LEU A 183 -8.15 12.69 -10.88
C LEU A 183 -6.86 13.18 -10.21
N LYS A 184 -7.00 13.97 -9.17
CA LYS A 184 -5.90 14.41 -8.32
C LYS A 184 -6.00 13.72 -6.98
N PHE A 185 -4.86 13.41 -6.38
CA PHE A 185 -4.88 12.98 -4.99
C PHE A 185 -5.44 14.10 -4.11
N ALA A 186 -6.25 13.70 -3.10
CA ALA A 186 -6.94 14.64 -2.22
C ALA A 186 -5.97 15.63 -1.55
N ASP A 187 -4.77 15.17 -1.22
CA ASP A 187 -3.72 15.99 -0.67
C ASP A 187 -2.77 16.46 -1.76
N ASN A 188 -2.93 17.68 -2.20
CA ASN A 188 -1.94 18.33 -3.04
C ASN A 188 -0.76 18.78 -2.15
N PRO A 189 0.49 18.40 -2.46
CA PRO A 189 0.94 17.98 -3.77
C PRO A 189 0.97 16.46 -4.02
N GLY A 190 0.71 15.59 -3.04
CA GLY A 190 0.68 14.15 -3.31
C GLY A 190 0.45 13.29 -2.07
N PRO A 191 0.18 11.98 -2.25
CA PRO A 191 -0.08 11.07 -1.16
C PRO A 191 1.17 10.82 -0.31
N ARG A 192 1.00 10.73 1.01
CA ARG A 192 2.03 10.36 1.97
C ARG A 192 1.83 8.93 2.42
N ILE A 193 2.85 8.10 2.23
CA ILE A 193 2.77 6.64 2.39
C ILE A 193 3.34 6.27 3.76
N TYR A 194 2.49 6.20 4.77
CA TYR A 194 2.86 5.78 6.13
C TYR A 194 2.84 4.27 6.30
N TYR A 195 2.06 3.56 5.51
CA TYR A 195 1.91 2.11 5.51
C TYR A 195 2.23 1.58 4.12
N GLY A 196 3.10 0.60 4.04
CA GLY A 196 3.57 0.08 2.77
C GLY A 196 4.28 -1.27 2.91
N GLU A 197 4.98 -1.70 1.90
CA GLU A 197 5.70 -2.97 1.89
C GLU A 197 7.16 -2.86 2.39
N ARG A 198 7.71 -1.65 2.48
CA ARG A 198 9.07 -1.39 3.04
C ARG A 198 9.06 -0.83 4.45
N THR A 199 7.92 -0.41 4.94
CA THR A 199 7.77 0.27 6.22
C THR A 199 7.67 -0.71 7.38
N THR A 200 8.79 -1.23 7.87
CA THR A 200 8.83 -2.18 8.99
C THR A 200 9.00 -1.50 10.36
N HIS A 201 9.58 -0.30 10.40
CA HIS A 201 9.87 0.41 11.63
C HIS A 201 8.66 1.20 12.14
N TYR A 202 8.44 1.27 13.47
CA TYR A 202 7.42 2.14 14.04
C TYR A 202 7.84 3.61 13.94
N VAL A 203 6.88 4.51 13.85
CA VAL A 203 7.10 5.95 13.83
C VAL A 203 6.15 6.66 14.80
N ILE A 204 6.54 7.85 15.20
CA ILE A 204 5.73 8.70 16.08
C ILE A 204 5.57 10.05 15.39
N THR A 205 4.32 10.39 15.10
CA THR A 205 3.93 11.66 14.50
C THR A 205 3.52 12.68 15.58
N HIS A 206 3.49 13.96 15.25
CA HIS A 206 3.22 15.08 16.17
C HIS A 206 4.16 15.11 17.38
N PRO A 207 5.47 15.10 17.21
CA PRO A 207 6.38 15.30 18.32
C PRO A 207 6.26 16.71 18.88
N SER A 208 6.53 16.86 20.20
CA SER A 208 6.36 18.15 20.87
C SER A 208 7.62 19.02 20.88
N ARG A 209 8.75 18.45 20.50
CA ARG A 209 10.02 19.15 20.65
C ARG A 209 10.16 20.29 19.67
N LYS A 210 10.46 21.46 20.22
CA LYS A 210 11.02 22.58 19.47
C LYS A 210 12.53 22.48 19.59
N SER A 211 13.22 22.01 18.57
CA SER A 211 14.67 22.14 18.51
C SER A 211 15.01 23.56 18.08
N GLU A 212 15.77 24.27 18.90
CA GLU A 212 16.18 25.66 18.64
C GLU A 212 15.01 26.62 18.35
N GLY A 213 13.88 26.43 19.04
CA GLY A 213 12.68 27.26 18.82
C GLY A 213 11.87 26.88 17.57
N LYS A 214 12.30 25.91 16.77
CA LYS A 214 11.58 25.43 15.59
C LYS A 214 10.80 24.17 15.92
N GLU A 215 9.59 24.07 15.38
CA GLU A 215 8.75 22.88 15.48
C GLU A 215 9.42 21.70 14.77
N LEU A 216 9.43 20.53 15.41
CA LEU A 216 9.93 19.32 14.78
C LEU A 216 8.92 18.84 13.75
N LEU A 217 9.30 18.88 12.50
CA LEU A 217 8.49 18.48 11.36
C LEU A 217 9.10 17.25 10.69
N GLU A 218 8.24 16.45 10.10
CA GLU A 218 8.62 15.28 9.33
C GLU A 218 9.28 15.70 8.00
N PHE A 219 10.16 14.88 7.47
CA PHE A 219 10.67 15.00 6.12
C PHE A 219 9.57 14.60 5.16
N ASP A 220 9.16 15.49 4.28
CA ASP A 220 8.11 15.24 3.29
C ASP A 220 8.73 14.71 1.98
N TYR A 221 9.42 15.57 1.27
CA TYR A 221 10.12 15.20 0.04
C TYR A 221 11.30 16.15 -0.23
N PRO A 222 12.30 15.72 -1.02
CA PRO A 222 13.42 16.56 -1.41
C PRO A 222 12.97 17.62 -2.41
N LEU A 223 13.50 18.82 -2.29
CA LEU A 223 13.30 19.88 -3.28
C LEU A 223 14.21 19.67 -4.49
N SER A 224 13.73 20.04 -5.68
CA SER A 224 14.46 19.92 -6.94
C SER A 224 15.66 20.85 -6.99
N VAL A 225 15.58 22.00 -6.32
CA VAL A 225 16.65 23.00 -6.27
C VAL A 225 17.26 23.03 -4.87
N GLY A 226 18.59 22.89 -4.79
CA GLY A 226 19.32 22.92 -3.54
C GLY A 226 19.43 21.56 -2.84
N GLN A 227 19.90 21.59 -1.57
CA GLN A 227 19.97 20.41 -0.71
C GLN A 227 18.85 20.37 0.32
N ASP A 228 17.88 21.24 0.20
CA ASP A 228 16.76 21.36 1.12
C ASP A 228 15.67 20.34 0.85
N TYR A 229 14.75 20.22 1.79
CA TYR A 229 13.61 19.36 1.71
C TYR A 229 12.35 20.04 2.28
N LYS A 230 11.21 19.65 1.77
CA LYS A 230 9.92 20.07 2.30
C LYS A 230 9.68 19.39 3.65
N LYS A 231 9.12 20.14 4.58
CA LYS A 231 8.74 19.65 5.91
C LYS A 231 7.23 19.52 6.00
N TYR A 232 6.79 18.54 6.77
CA TYR A 232 5.38 18.23 6.93
C TYR A 232 5.01 18.00 8.40
N ALA A 233 3.85 18.48 8.80
CA ALA A 233 3.21 18.15 10.06
C ALA A 233 2.05 17.19 9.76
N TYR A 234 2.06 16.01 10.37
CA TYR A 234 1.03 15.01 10.15
C TYR A 234 -0.38 15.54 10.49
N GLN A 235 -1.32 15.40 9.56
CA GLN A 235 -2.71 15.85 9.70
C GLN A 235 -3.72 14.70 9.73
N GLY A 236 -3.25 13.47 9.53
CA GLY A 236 -4.11 12.30 9.46
C GLY A 236 -4.67 11.84 10.80
N LEU A 237 -5.64 10.95 10.73
CA LEU A 237 -6.30 10.35 11.89
C LEU A 237 -5.68 9.00 12.31
N GLY A 238 -4.78 8.44 11.50
CA GLY A 238 -4.15 7.15 11.76
C GLY A 238 -3.22 7.13 12.96
N GLY A 239 -2.83 5.94 13.40
CA GLY A 239 -2.00 5.75 14.57
C GLY A 239 -2.73 5.87 15.91
N ILE A 240 -2.08 5.42 16.98
CA ILE A 240 -2.64 5.40 18.33
C ILE A 240 -2.10 6.57 19.14
N LYS A 241 -3.00 7.40 19.70
CA LYS A 241 -2.62 8.55 20.52
C LYS A 241 -1.89 8.12 21.80
N LEU A 242 -0.77 8.77 22.07
CA LEU A 242 0.05 8.57 23.28
C LEU A 242 -0.36 9.54 24.41
N SER A 243 -1.66 9.70 24.61
CA SER A 243 -2.25 10.75 25.47
C SER A 243 -2.05 10.54 26.97
N SER A 244 -1.83 9.29 27.45
CA SER A 244 -1.68 9.00 28.87
C SER A 244 -0.33 8.34 29.18
N PHE A 245 0.15 8.54 30.40
CA PHE A 245 1.37 7.90 30.90
C PHE A 245 1.32 6.36 30.80
N TRP A 246 0.22 5.74 31.22
CA TRP A 246 0.04 4.30 31.18
C TRP A 246 0.13 3.73 29.76
N ARG A 247 -0.45 4.44 28.80
CA ARG A 247 -0.35 4.03 27.39
C ARG A 247 1.08 4.10 26.89
N ARG A 248 1.84 5.14 27.25
CA ARG A 248 3.26 5.27 26.91
C ARG A 248 4.09 4.16 27.55
N LEU A 249 3.79 3.79 28.81
CA LEU A 249 4.45 2.69 29.50
C LEU A 249 4.24 1.34 28.77
N VAL A 250 3.02 1.06 28.32
CA VAL A 250 2.72 -0.14 27.55
C VAL A 250 3.52 -0.17 26.24
N TYR A 251 3.63 0.96 25.55
CA TYR A 251 4.43 1.01 24.32
C TYR A 251 5.94 0.97 24.59
N MET A 252 6.42 1.51 25.68
CA MET A 252 7.80 1.30 26.12
C MET A 252 8.12 -0.19 26.24
N LEU A 253 7.30 -0.95 26.96
CA LEU A 253 7.46 -2.40 27.11
C LEU A 253 7.34 -3.14 25.77
N LYS A 254 6.39 -2.76 24.93
CA LYS A 254 6.19 -3.36 23.61
C LYS A 254 7.39 -3.21 22.68
N PHE A 255 8.08 -2.07 22.73
CA PHE A 255 9.23 -1.76 21.89
C PHE A 255 10.58 -1.94 22.61
N ASN A 256 10.76 -3.11 23.22
CA ASN A 256 12.02 -3.53 23.84
C ASN A 256 12.55 -2.56 24.91
N ASN A 257 11.66 -2.11 25.78
CA ASN A 257 11.98 -1.17 26.87
C ASN A 257 12.54 0.18 26.37
N GLU A 258 12.04 0.69 25.26
CA GLU A 258 12.42 2.00 24.76
C GLU A 258 11.92 3.12 25.70
N ILE A 259 12.77 3.47 26.66
CA ILE A 259 12.47 4.39 27.75
C ILE A 259 12.04 5.79 27.27
N LYS A 260 12.39 6.14 26.03
CA LYS A 260 12.02 7.44 25.43
C LYS A 260 10.51 7.63 25.26
N PHE A 261 9.71 6.57 25.33
CA PHE A 261 8.25 6.70 25.38
C PHE A 261 7.74 7.35 26.64
N VAL A 262 8.47 7.21 27.75
CA VAL A 262 8.05 7.65 29.10
C VAL A 262 8.77 8.91 29.55
N LEU A 263 10.03 9.07 29.14
CA LEU A 263 10.81 10.25 29.50
C LEU A 263 10.15 11.54 28.96
N PRO A 264 10.22 12.65 29.71
CA PRO A 264 9.77 13.94 29.22
C PRO A 264 10.63 14.36 28.03
N GLY A 265 10.01 14.81 26.96
CA GLY A 265 10.72 15.19 25.74
C GLY A 265 9.78 15.34 24.55
N GLU A 266 9.97 14.54 23.54
CA GLU A 266 9.35 14.69 22.23
C GLU A 266 7.87 14.27 22.19
N ILE A 267 7.42 13.39 23.11
CA ILE A 267 6.06 12.84 23.08
C ILE A 267 5.08 13.70 23.88
N ASN A 268 4.06 14.20 23.23
CA ASN A 268 2.96 14.96 23.82
C ASN A 268 1.63 14.17 23.79
N ARG A 269 0.55 14.79 24.25
CA ARG A 269 -0.80 14.17 24.27
C ARG A 269 -1.39 13.96 22.88
N GLN A 270 -0.91 14.66 21.87
CA GLN A 270 -1.36 14.55 20.49
C GLN A 270 -0.48 13.59 19.67
N SER A 271 0.71 13.27 20.16
CA SER A 271 1.60 12.33 19.48
C SER A 271 0.91 11.00 19.24
N ARG A 272 1.14 10.44 18.04
CA ARG A 272 0.56 9.18 17.62
C ARG A 272 1.65 8.20 17.22
N VAL A 273 1.60 7.00 17.74
CA VAL A 273 2.48 5.91 17.31
C VAL A 273 1.79 5.10 16.21
N MET A 274 2.52 4.84 15.15
CA MET A 274 2.14 3.94 14.06
C MET A 274 3.09 2.75 14.04
N TYR A 275 2.54 1.55 14.06
CA TYR A 275 3.28 0.29 14.03
C TYR A 275 2.51 -0.77 13.24
N HIS A 276 3.09 -1.94 13.00
CA HIS A 276 2.58 -2.89 11.99
C HIS A 276 2.29 -2.16 10.68
N ARG A 277 3.31 -1.44 10.22
CA ARG A 277 3.19 -0.58 9.04
C ARG A 277 3.36 -1.35 7.75
N HIS A 278 4.02 -2.49 7.80
CA HIS A 278 4.13 -3.39 6.67
C HIS A 278 2.77 -4.02 6.37
N ILE A 279 2.25 -3.84 5.15
CA ILE A 279 0.88 -4.22 4.78
C ILE A 279 0.64 -5.71 4.99
N LYS A 280 1.55 -6.59 4.54
CA LYS A 280 1.43 -8.05 4.71
C LYS A 280 1.41 -8.48 6.18
N GLU A 281 2.24 -7.85 7.02
CA GLU A 281 2.23 -8.11 8.46
C GLU A 281 0.92 -7.64 9.12
N ARG A 282 0.40 -6.53 8.66
CA ARG A 282 -0.84 -5.93 9.18
C ARG A 282 -2.06 -6.78 8.86
N THR A 283 -2.20 -7.26 7.63
CA THR A 283 -3.33 -8.10 7.20
C THR A 283 -3.37 -9.45 7.92
N GLN A 284 -2.23 -9.98 8.36
CA GLN A 284 -2.18 -11.22 9.14
C GLN A 284 -2.63 -11.04 10.61
N LYS A 285 -2.72 -9.80 11.10
CA LYS A 285 -3.01 -9.48 12.51
C LYS A 285 -4.40 -8.88 12.72
N ILE A 286 -5.13 -8.62 11.66
CA ILE A 286 -6.53 -8.23 11.66
C ILE A 286 -7.41 -9.46 11.49
#